data_4a178703166bef358b102a8b881cccd4
#
_entry.id   4a178703166bef358b102a8b881cccd4
#
_cell.length_a   1.000
_cell.length_b   1.000
_cell.length_c   1.000
_cell.angle_alpha   90.00
_cell.angle_beta   90.00
_cell.angle_gamma   90.00
#
_symmetry.space_group_name_H-M   'P 1'
#
loop_
_entity.id
_entity.type
_entity.pdbx_description
1 polymer ?
#
loop_
_entity_poly.entity_id
_entity_poly.type
_entity_poly.pdbx_seq_one_letter_code
_entity_poly.pdbx_strand_id
1 'polypeptide(L)'
;DRAQNIFKLLLLQNDITRGEVIFIGHSQGGLLIKQIIRLACDRKDEPEVSVLLNSITAVAFLGTPHQGSDVSSLGNSLPARLLAFACLGGRPSAMTAYLYRNNPDLRALNVWYRNWDRTFTGKRLVLGESRKLYGLAKIVKPDSADPGIQAEMVMVDADHNGICKPDSRQNEVYQHV
;
A
#
# COMPACT_ATOMS: atom_id res chain seq x y z
N ASP A 1 -17.52 -0.97 -3.26
CA ASP A 1 -16.12 -0.55 -3.08
C ASP A 1 -15.26 -1.76 -2.68
N ARG A 2 -14.03 -1.86 -3.29
CA ARG A 2 -13.13 -3.01 -3.10
C ARG A 2 -12.67 -3.13 -1.63
N ALA A 3 -12.38 -2.02 -0.99
CA ALA A 3 -11.96 -2.02 0.42
C ALA A 3 -13.09 -2.52 1.33
N GLN A 4 -14.33 -2.11 1.09
CA GLN A 4 -15.50 -2.59 1.84
C GLN A 4 -15.71 -4.10 1.68
N ASN A 5 -15.51 -4.63 0.46
CA ASN A 5 -15.67 -6.07 0.23
C ASN A 5 -14.58 -6.88 0.97
N ILE A 6 -13.32 -6.44 0.91
CA ILE A 6 -12.22 -7.08 1.64
C ILE A 6 -12.45 -6.96 3.14
N PHE A 7 -12.86 -5.79 3.63
CA PHE A 7 -13.17 -5.58 5.05
C PHE A 7 -14.26 -6.55 5.55
N LYS A 8 -15.36 -6.72 4.80
CA LYS A 8 -16.40 -7.70 5.14
C LYS A 8 -15.86 -9.13 5.18
N LEU A 9 -15.01 -9.51 4.20
CA LEU A 9 -14.39 -10.84 4.17
C LEU A 9 -13.48 -11.07 5.38
N LEU A 10 -12.73 -10.05 5.81
CA LEU A 10 -11.88 -10.13 7.01
C LEU A 10 -12.72 -10.41 8.26
N LEU A 11 -13.86 -9.73 8.44
CA LEU A 11 -14.73 -9.95 9.59
C LEU A 11 -15.38 -11.34 9.64
N LEU A 12 -15.44 -12.04 8.50
CA LEU A 12 -15.95 -13.41 8.43
C LEU A 12 -14.90 -14.48 8.79
N GLN A 13 -13.63 -14.09 8.97
CA GLN A 13 -12.54 -15.03 9.29
C GLN A 13 -12.46 -15.26 10.80
N ASN A 14 -12.83 -16.45 11.25
CA ASN A 14 -12.79 -16.81 12.67
C ASN A 14 -11.38 -16.77 13.28
N ASP A 15 -10.34 -16.94 12.46
CA ASP A 15 -8.94 -16.95 12.91
C ASP A 15 -8.44 -15.55 13.33
N ILE A 16 -9.03 -14.48 12.80
CA ILE A 16 -8.69 -13.08 13.17
C ILE A 16 -8.95 -12.81 14.65
N THR A 17 -9.93 -13.49 15.23
CA THR A 17 -10.28 -13.33 16.65
C THR A 17 -9.30 -14.01 17.60
N ARG A 18 -8.38 -14.83 17.09
CA ARG A 18 -7.46 -15.68 17.87
C ARG A 18 -5.98 -15.47 17.57
N GLY A 19 -5.66 -14.60 16.63
CA GLY A 19 -4.29 -14.41 16.14
C GLY A 19 -3.89 -12.96 15.95
N GLU A 20 -2.71 -12.79 15.38
CA GLU A 20 -2.17 -11.50 14.96
C GLU A 20 -2.49 -11.26 13.49
N VAL A 21 -2.81 -10.02 13.15
CA VAL A 21 -3.03 -9.58 11.78
C VAL A 21 -1.87 -8.72 11.34
N ILE A 22 -1.19 -9.17 10.28
CA ILE A 22 -0.13 -8.42 9.60
C ILE A 22 -0.65 -8.02 8.23
N PHE A 23 -0.71 -6.73 7.95
CA PHE A 23 -1.04 -6.22 6.63
C PHE A 23 0.23 -5.97 5.82
N ILE A 24 0.33 -6.61 4.66
CA ILE A 24 1.40 -6.36 3.69
C ILE A 24 0.78 -5.89 2.39
N GLY A 25 1.05 -4.66 1.98
CA GLY A 25 0.48 -4.04 0.80
C GLY A 25 1.52 -3.63 -0.24
N HIS A 26 1.45 -4.25 -1.42
CA HIS A 26 2.25 -3.84 -2.56
C HIS A 26 1.48 -2.84 -3.43
N SER A 27 2.14 -1.77 -3.85
CA SER A 27 1.59 -0.80 -4.78
C SER A 27 0.22 -0.27 -4.28
N GLN A 28 -0.83 -0.37 -5.08
CA GLN A 28 -2.21 0.01 -4.71
C GLN A 28 -2.75 -0.76 -3.49
N GLY A 29 -2.22 -1.96 -3.22
CA GLY A 29 -2.60 -2.76 -2.05
C GLY A 29 -2.36 -2.01 -0.74
N GLY A 30 -1.33 -1.18 -0.65
CA GLY A 30 -1.09 -0.34 0.52
C GLY A 30 -2.16 0.74 0.72
N LEU A 31 -2.72 1.28 -0.36
CA LEU A 31 -3.84 2.23 -0.28
C LEU A 31 -5.13 1.53 0.17
N LEU A 32 -5.35 0.29 -0.29
CA LEU A 32 -6.47 -0.54 0.19
C LEU A 32 -6.36 -0.83 1.69
N ILE A 33 -5.17 -1.15 2.20
CA ILE A 33 -4.94 -1.34 3.63
C ILE A 33 -5.34 -0.10 4.42
N LYS A 34 -4.91 1.09 4.01
CA LYS A 34 -5.30 2.34 4.65
C LYS A 34 -6.81 2.55 4.67
N GLN A 35 -7.50 2.25 3.57
CA GLN A 35 -8.96 2.33 3.48
C GLN A 35 -9.64 1.31 4.40
N ILE A 36 -9.15 0.07 4.47
CA ILE A 36 -9.67 -0.97 5.35
C ILE A 36 -9.53 -0.56 6.82
N ILE A 37 -8.36 -0.08 7.23
CA ILE A 37 -8.13 0.39 8.59
C ILE A 37 -9.04 1.58 8.91
N ARG A 38 -9.24 2.51 7.97
CA ARG A 38 -10.17 3.63 8.13
C ARG A 38 -11.61 3.16 8.34
N LEU A 39 -12.09 2.23 7.50
CA LEU A 39 -13.42 1.63 7.64
C LEU A 39 -13.60 0.93 8.98
N ALA A 40 -12.55 0.24 9.46
CA ALA A 40 -12.56 -0.38 10.78
C ALA A 40 -12.63 0.68 11.90
N CYS A 41 -11.83 1.76 11.82
CA CYS A 41 -11.88 2.84 12.80
C CYS A 41 -13.23 3.56 12.85
N ASP A 42 -13.89 3.75 11.69
CA ASP A 42 -15.22 4.36 11.59
C ASP A 42 -16.31 3.48 12.24
N ARG A 43 -16.02 2.18 12.47
CA ARG A 43 -16.93 1.18 13.05
C ARG A 43 -16.35 0.51 14.31
N LYS A 44 -15.43 1.16 15.00
CA LYS A 44 -14.67 0.60 16.14
C LYS A 44 -15.55 0.17 17.33
N ASP A 45 -16.76 0.70 17.43
CA ASP A 45 -17.71 0.37 18.50
C ASP A 45 -18.41 -0.98 18.29
N GLU A 46 -18.27 -1.60 17.11
CA GLU A 46 -18.74 -2.94 16.83
C GLU A 46 -17.76 -3.97 17.41
N PRO A 47 -18.21 -4.96 18.19
CA PRO A 47 -17.31 -5.88 18.90
C PRO A 47 -16.31 -6.61 17.99
N GLU A 48 -16.77 -7.16 16.86
CA GLU A 48 -15.93 -7.88 15.90
C GLU A 48 -14.90 -6.95 15.21
N VAL A 49 -15.25 -5.70 15.00
CA VAL A 49 -14.35 -4.69 14.41
C VAL A 49 -13.29 -4.25 15.42
N SER A 50 -13.68 -4.09 16.67
CA SER A 50 -12.75 -3.80 17.77
C SER A 50 -11.72 -4.92 17.92
N VAL A 51 -12.15 -6.19 17.83
CA VAL A 51 -11.23 -7.34 17.85
C VAL A 51 -10.26 -7.26 16.66
N LEU A 52 -10.73 -7.02 15.44
CA LEU A 52 -9.87 -6.86 14.26
C LEU A 52 -8.83 -5.74 14.48
N LEU A 53 -9.26 -4.56 14.93
CA LEU A 53 -8.34 -3.43 15.16
C LEU A 53 -7.25 -3.77 16.18
N ASN A 54 -7.61 -4.43 17.27
CA ASN A 54 -6.68 -4.85 18.33
C ASN A 54 -5.75 -5.99 17.90
N SER A 55 -6.14 -6.77 16.88
CA SER A 55 -5.34 -7.86 16.32
C SER A 55 -4.27 -7.36 15.34
N ILE A 56 -4.35 -6.12 14.85
CA ILE A 56 -3.36 -5.57 13.90
C ILE A 56 -2.05 -5.31 14.63
N THR A 57 -1.03 -6.13 14.33
CA THR A 57 0.30 -6.04 14.97
C THR A 57 1.37 -5.47 14.08
N ALA A 58 1.16 -5.49 12.75
CA ALA A 58 2.11 -4.89 11.81
C ALA A 58 1.43 -4.41 10.52
N VAL A 59 2.02 -3.37 9.91
CA VAL A 59 1.65 -2.88 8.59
C VAL A 59 2.91 -2.65 7.76
N ALA A 60 2.98 -3.26 6.58
CA ALA A 60 4.07 -3.12 5.64
C ALA A 60 3.59 -2.54 4.31
N PHE A 61 4.31 -1.55 3.79
CA PHE A 61 4.09 -0.91 2.50
C PHE A 61 5.27 -1.19 1.57
N LEU A 62 5.03 -1.83 0.44
CA LEU A 62 6.03 -2.18 -0.55
C LEU A 62 5.75 -1.38 -1.83
N GLY A 63 6.54 -0.35 -2.11
CA GLY A 63 6.35 0.49 -3.29
C GLY A 63 4.94 1.09 -3.42
N THR A 64 4.34 1.53 -2.31
CA THR A 64 2.99 2.09 -2.31
C THR A 64 3.02 3.58 -2.67
N PRO A 65 2.21 4.03 -3.65
CA PRO A 65 2.16 5.44 -4.08
C PRO A 65 1.27 6.28 -3.14
N HIS A 66 1.78 6.65 -1.97
CA HIS A 66 1.01 7.38 -0.95
C HIS A 66 0.56 8.77 -1.38
N GLN A 67 1.29 9.40 -2.30
CA GLN A 67 0.96 10.71 -2.88
C GLN A 67 0.56 10.62 -4.36
N GLY A 68 0.31 9.42 -4.85
CA GLY A 68 0.05 9.12 -6.25
C GLY A 68 1.30 8.74 -7.03
N SER A 69 1.14 8.38 -8.29
CA SER A 69 2.19 7.89 -9.16
C SER A 69 2.36 8.81 -10.38
N ASP A 70 3.60 9.09 -10.74
CA ASP A 70 3.91 9.85 -11.97
C ASP A 70 3.57 9.08 -13.25
N VAL A 71 3.41 7.76 -13.16
CA VAL A 71 2.95 6.94 -14.30
C VAL A 71 1.58 7.38 -14.78
N SER A 72 0.70 7.78 -13.86
CA SER A 72 -0.61 8.33 -14.20
C SER A 72 -0.51 9.71 -14.86
N SER A 73 0.57 10.48 -14.60
CA SER A 73 0.81 11.81 -15.15
C SER A 73 1.61 11.82 -16.45
N LEU A 74 2.25 10.70 -16.83
CA LEU A 74 3.03 10.57 -18.06
C LEU A 74 2.17 10.60 -19.35
N GLY A 75 0.87 10.74 -19.20
CA GLY A 75 -0.06 10.94 -20.31
C GLY A 75 -0.17 9.75 -21.27
N ASN A 76 -0.49 10.05 -22.54
CA ASN A 76 -0.76 9.04 -23.58
C ASN A 76 0.50 8.55 -24.31
N SER A 77 1.71 8.79 -23.80
CA SER A 77 2.92 8.28 -24.43
C SER A 77 2.95 6.74 -24.42
N LEU A 78 3.41 6.13 -25.50
CA LEU A 78 3.42 4.67 -25.65
C LEU A 78 4.14 3.95 -24.50
N PRO A 79 5.32 4.41 -24.02
CA PRO A 79 5.98 3.82 -22.85
C PRO A 79 5.15 3.90 -21.57
N ALA A 80 4.47 5.02 -21.33
CA ALA A 80 3.62 5.19 -20.14
C ALA A 80 2.39 4.29 -20.17
N ARG A 81 1.78 4.09 -21.33
CA ARG A 81 0.65 3.15 -21.49
C ARG A 81 1.08 1.71 -21.30
N LEU A 82 2.27 1.31 -21.77
CA LEU A 82 2.83 -0.02 -21.55
C LEU A 82 3.17 -0.25 -20.08
N LEU A 83 3.76 0.75 -19.41
CA LEU A 83 4.02 0.69 -17.98
C LEU A 83 2.72 0.61 -17.17
N ALA A 84 1.74 1.45 -17.46
CA ALA A 84 0.43 1.42 -16.82
C ALA A 84 -0.27 0.07 -17.08
N PHE A 85 -0.17 -0.48 -18.29
CA PHE A 85 -0.71 -1.79 -18.63
C PHE A 85 -0.03 -2.90 -17.82
N ALA A 86 1.30 -2.89 -17.74
CA ALA A 86 2.07 -3.89 -16.99
C ALA A 86 1.82 -3.81 -15.46
N CYS A 87 1.68 -2.60 -14.91
CA CYS A 87 1.51 -2.38 -13.47
C CYS A 87 0.04 -2.49 -13.00
N LEU A 88 -0.93 -2.22 -13.88
CA LEU A 88 -2.35 -2.11 -13.54
C LEU A 88 -3.20 -3.28 -14.09
N GLY A 89 -2.55 -4.33 -14.59
CA GLY A 89 -3.26 -5.51 -15.11
C GLY A 89 -4.10 -5.23 -16.35
N GLY A 90 -3.68 -4.30 -17.20
CA GLY A 90 -4.21 -4.13 -18.54
C GLY A 90 -5.52 -3.34 -18.68
N ARG A 91 -6.03 -2.74 -17.61
CA ARG A 91 -7.27 -1.94 -17.70
C ARG A 91 -7.01 -0.48 -17.31
N PRO A 92 -7.12 0.48 -18.24
CA PRO A 92 -7.30 1.88 -17.89
C PRO A 92 -8.68 2.02 -17.24
N SER A 93 -8.74 2.18 -15.94
CA SER A 93 -9.97 2.27 -15.18
C SER A 93 -10.01 3.56 -14.36
N ALA A 94 -11.14 3.84 -13.71
CA ALA A 94 -11.28 4.88 -12.69
C ALA A 94 -10.13 4.86 -11.66
N MET A 95 -9.46 3.73 -11.47
CA MET A 95 -8.29 3.55 -10.64
C MET A 95 -7.07 4.37 -11.15
N THR A 96 -6.88 4.53 -12.45
CA THR A 96 -5.79 5.35 -13.01
C THR A 96 -5.97 6.81 -12.61
N ALA A 97 -7.19 7.33 -12.68
CA ALA A 97 -7.51 8.70 -12.24
C ALA A 97 -7.28 8.88 -10.73
N TYR A 98 -7.62 7.86 -9.93
CA TYR A 98 -7.38 7.88 -8.48
C TYR A 98 -5.87 7.93 -8.13
N LEU A 99 -5.01 7.31 -8.94
CA LEU A 99 -3.56 7.28 -8.73
C LEU A 99 -2.82 8.51 -9.27
N TYR A 100 -3.53 9.50 -9.83
CA TYR A 100 -2.87 10.75 -10.21
C TYR A 100 -2.13 11.36 -9.02
N ARG A 101 -0.90 11.80 -9.29
CA ARG A 101 -0.10 12.51 -8.29
C ARG A 101 -0.87 13.72 -7.77
N ASN A 102 -0.85 13.92 -6.45
CA ASN A 102 -1.59 14.98 -5.75
C ASN A 102 -3.13 14.86 -5.82
N ASN A 103 -3.68 13.68 -6.12
CA ASN A 103 -5.11 13.47 -5.97
C ASN A 103 -5.57 13.83 -4.55
N PRO A 104 -6.60 14.69 -4.38
CA PRO A 104 -7.04 15.17 -3.08
C PRO A 104 -7.51 14.03 -2.15
N ASP A 105 -8.13 12.98 -2.69
CA ASP A 105 -8.61 11.85 -1.90
C ASP A 105 -7.45 11.00 -1.36
N LEU A 106 -6.37 10.81 -2.16
CA LEU A 106 -5.14 10.16 -1.70
C LEU A 106 -4.46 10.97 -0.61
N ARG A 107 -4.39 12.29 -0.77
CA ARG A 107 -3.83 13.18 0.23
C ARG A 107 -4.63 13.10 1.54
N ALA A 108 -5.96 13.17 1.45
CA ALA A 108 -6.84 13.07 2.62
C ALA A 108 -6.67 11.71 3.32
N LEU A 109 -6.61 10.61 2.55
CA LEU A 109 -6.36 9.27 3.09
C LEU A 109 -5.00 9.18 3.79
N ASN A 110 -3.95 9.77 3.19
CA ASN A 110 -2.61 9.75 3.77
C ASN A 110 -2.53 10.61 5.05
N VAL A 111 -3.16 11.79 5.07
CA VAL A 111 -3.26 12.63 6.27
C VAL A 111 -3.99 11.88 7.39
N TRP A 112 -5.14 11.26 7.08
CA TRP A 112 -5.87 10.46 8.03
C TRP A 112 -5.02 9.32 8.59
N TYR A 113 -4.33 8.57 7.71
CA TYR A 113 -3.49 7.44 8.11
C TYR A 113 -2.33 7.87 9.02
N ARG A 114 -1.67 8.99 8.74
CA ARG A 114 -0.61 9.54 9.61
C ARG A 114 -1.12 9.88 11.02
N ASN A 115 -2.35 10.36 11.13
CA ASN A 115 -2.96 10.64 12.43
C ASN A 115 -3.28 9.33 13.18
N TRP A 116 -3.81 8.33 12.51
CA TRP A 116 -4.02 7.00 13.08
C TRP A 116 -2.69 6.36 13.51
N ASP A 117 -1.67 6.44 12.69
CA ASP A 117 -0.34 5.87 12.94
C ASP A 117 0.29 6.37 14.25
N ARG A 118 0.02 7.60 14.66
CA ARG A 118 0.53 8.16 15.93
C ARG A 118 0.04 7.39 17.16
N THR A 119 -1.09 6.73 17.06
CA THR A 119 -1.69 5.92 18.15
C THR A 119 -1.46 4.43 17.94
N PHE A 120 -0.99 4.02 16.78
CA PHE A 120 -0.70 2.63 16.48
C PHE A 120 0.59 2.18 17.17
N THR A 121 0.55 1.09 17.91
CA THR A 121 1.68 0.55 18.69
C THR A 121 2.40 -0.60 17.99
N GLY A 122 1.84 -1.10 16.88
CA GLY A 122 2.39 -2.22 16.11
C GLY A 122 3.63 -1.86 15.28
N LYS A 123 4.19 -2.84 14.61
CA LYS A 123 5.37 -2.68 13.76
C LYS A 123 5.00 -2.03 12.42
N ARG A 124 5.93 -1.29 11.87
CA ARG A 124 5.81 -0.61 10.58
C ARG A 124 6.99 -0.95 9.71
N LEU A 125 6.71 -1.18 8.42
CA LEU A 125 7.74 -1.36 7.41
C LEU A 125 7.34 -0.54 6.16
N VAL A 126 8.29 0.23 5.64
CA VAL A 126 8.12 0.98 4.39
C VAL A 126 9.30 0.67 3.49
N LEU A 127 9.05 -0.02 2.37
CA LEU A 127 10.06 -0.31 1.37
C LEU A 127 9.80 0.50 0.10
N GLY A 128 10.85 1.18 -0.38
CA GLY A 128 10.87 1.90 -1.65
C GLY A 128 11.71 1.18 -2.71
N GLU A 129 11.33 1.29 -3.97
CA GLU A 129 12.08 0.71 -5.10
C GLU A 129 13.29 1.59 -5.48
N SER A 130 14.48 1.00 -5.60
CA SER A 130 15.67 1.71 -6.09
C SER A 130 15.85 1.58 -7.60
N ARG A 131 15.38 0.49 -8.21
CA ARG A 131 15.53 0.22 -9.64
C ARG A 131 14.37 0.78 -10.48
N LYS A 132 14.68 1.08 -11.74
CA LYS A 132 13.66 1.44 -12.74
C LYS A 132 13.02 0.16 -13.30
N LEU A 133 11.69 0.16 -13.45
CA LEU A 133 10.99 -0.94 -14.09
C LEU A 133 11.37 -0.97 -15.59
N TYR A 134 11.84 -2.11 -16.06
CA TYR A 134 12.34 -2.33 -17.43
C TYR A 134 13.38 -1.28 -17.89
N GLY A 135 14.15 -0.71 -16.95
CA GLY A 135 15.15 0.33 -17.25
C GLY A 135 14.57 1.69 -17.64
N LEU A 136 13.24 1.87 -17.69
CA LEU A 136 12.56 3.06 -18.18
C LEU A 136 12.35 4.11 -17.08
N ALA A 137 11.58 3.76 -16.04
CA ALA A 137 11.24 4.69 -14.95
C ALA A 137 10.97 3.96 -13.66
N LYS A 138 11.14 4.66 -12.51
CA LYS A 138 10.57 4.22 -11.24
C LYS A 138 9.07 4.47 -11.29
N ILE A 139 8.28 3.47 -10.88
CA ILE A 139 6.82 3.58 -10.85
C ILE A 139 6.38 4.46 -9.70
N VAL A 140 7.01 4.28 -8.54
CA VAL A 140 6.77 5.10 -7.37
C VAL A 140 8.07 5.79 -6.96
N LYS A 141 8.08 7.13 -7.04
CA LYS A 141 9.23 7.91 -6.59
C LYS A 141 9.35 7.87 -5.07
N PRO A 142 10.57 8.04 -4.51
CA PRO A 142 10.78 7.98 -3.06
C PRO A 142 9.86 8.92 -2.26
N ASP A 143 9.66 10.14 -2.73
CA ASP A 143 8.78 11.14 -2.09
C ASP A 143 7.31 10.71 -2.07
N SER A 144 6.87 9.91 -3.05
CA SER A 144 5.52 9.34 -3.09
C SER A 144 5.42 8.01 -2.33
N ALA A 145 6.51 7.26 -2.23
CA ALA A 145 6.59 6.01 -1.48
C ALA A 145 6.64 6.23 0.03
N ASP A 146 7.07 7.40 0.48
CA ASP A 146 7.09 7.76 1.89
C ASP A 146 5.70 8.21 2.36
N PRO A 147 5.05 7.46 3.26
CA PRO A 147 3.77 7.85 3.86
C PRO A 147 3.90 8.99 4.88
N GLY A 148 5.12 9.34 5.33
CA GLY A 148 5.37 10.31 6.37
C GLY A 148 4.89 9.86 7.76
N ILE A 149 5.10 8.60 8.10
CA ILE A 149 4.77 7.98 9.39
C ILE A 149 6.01 7.82 10.28
N GLN A 150 5.84 7.25 11.48
CA GLN A 150 6.94 6.98 12.40
C GLN A 150 7.73 5.71 12.02
N ALA A 151 8.13 5.61 10.74
CA ALA A 151 8.99 4.56 10.23
C ALA A 151 9.89 5.13 9.15
N GLU A 152 11.16 4.76 9.20
CA GLU A 152 12.10 5.09 8.15
C GLU A 152 11.80 4.23 6.91
N MET A 153 11.80 4.87 5.73
CA MET A 153 11.67 4.16 4.47
C MET A 153 13.01 3.56 4.06
N VAL A 154 13.03 2.26 3.86
CA VAL A 154 14.20 1.53 3.37
C VAL A 154 14.12 1.39 1.84
N MET A 155 15.16 1.84 1.13
CA MET A 155 15.27 1.65 -0.32
C MET A 155 15.93 0.31 -0.61
N VAL A 156 15.19 -0.61 -1.24
CA VAL A 156 15.68 -1.95 -1.57
C VAL A 156 16.12 -2.03 -3.04
N ASP A 157 17.08 -2.89 -3.34
CA ASP A 157 17.60 -3.10 -4.70
C ASP A 157 16.63 -3.93 -5.56
N ALA A 158 15.44 -3.37 -5.77
CA ALA A 158 14.37 -3.98 -6.56
C ALA A 158 13.67 -2.92 -7.42
N ASP A 159 13.05 -3.38 -8.51
CA ASP A 159 12.07 -2.61 -9.25
C ASP A 159 10.65 -2.80 -8.68
N HIS A 160 9.66 -2.13 -9.27
CA HIS A 160 8.29 -2.16 -8.78
C HIS A 160 7.66 -3.56 -8.69
N ASN A 161 8.04 -4.47 -9.58
CA ASN A 161 7.55 -5.85 -9.57
C ASN A 161 8.38 -6.74 -8.64
N GLY A 162 9.69 -6.54 -8.61
CA GLY A 162 10.61 -7.31 -7.78
C GLY A 162 10.43 -7.07 -6.28
N ILE A 163 10.02 -5.85 -5.89
CA ILE A 163 9.83 -5.49 -4.49
C ILE A 163 8.76 -6.34 -3.75
N CYS A 164 7.88 -7.02 -4.46
CA CYS A 164 6.90 -7.93 -3.85
C CYS A 164 7.11 -9.41 -4.23
N LYS A 165 8.24 -9.74 -4.88
CA LYS A 165 8.53 -11.09 -5.37
C LYS A 165 9.97 -11.48 -5.03
N PRO A 166 10.32 -11.62 -3.74
CA PRO A 166 11.63 -12.13 -3.37
C PRO A 166 11.81 -13.55 -3.92
N ASP A 167 12.96 -13.79 -4.54
CA ASP A 167 13.31 -15.06 -5.18
C ASP A 167 13.88 -16.08 -4.20
N SER A 168 14.29 -15.65 -3.03
CA SER A 168 14.88 -16.48 -2.00
C SER A 168 14.71 -15.86 -0.61
N ARG A 169 14.99 -16.65 0.43
CA ARG A 169 15.02 -16.16 1.82
C ARG A 169 16.21 -15.23 2.10
N GLN A 170 17.24 -15.24 1.25
CA GLN A 170 18.39 -14.34 1.31
C GLN A 170 18.13 -13.01 0.60
N ASN A 171 17.04 -12.90 -0.14
CA ASN A 171 16.66 -11.67 -0.80
C ASN A 171 16.41 -10.55 0.22
N GLU A 172 16.94 -9.37 -0.06
CA GLU A 172 16.85 -8.20 0.84
C GLU A 172 15.40 -7.89 1.25
N VAL A 173 14.46 -7.94 0.30
CA VAL A 173 13.04 -7.72 0.60
C VAL A 173 12.50 -8.75 1.60
N TYR A 174 12.85 -10.04 1.40
CA TYR A 174 12.42 -11.10 2.31
C TYR A 174 12.98 -10.91 3.72
N GLN A 175 14.20 -10.41 3.84
CA GLN A 175 14.84 -10.17 5.14
C GLN A 175 14.20 -9.01 5.92
N HIS A 176 13.57 -8.07 5.24
CA HIS A 176 12.89 -6.95 5.86
C HIS A 176 11.44 -7.27 6.27
N VAL A 177 10.77 -8.18 5.55
CA VAL A 177 9.37 -8.58 5.81
C VAL A 177 9.29 -9.74 6.78
#